data_f580010e7dd3025a5f776ebaa534e299
#
_entry.id   f580010e7dd3025a5f776ebaa534e299
#
_cell.length_a   1.000
_cell.length_b   1.000
_cell.length_c   1.000
_cell.angle_alpha   90.00
_cell.angle_beta   90.00
_cell.angle_gamma   90.00
#
_symmetry.space_group_name_H-M   'P 1'
#
loop_
_entity.id
_entity.type
_entity.pdbx_description
1 polymer ?
#
loop_
_entity_poly.entity_id
_entity_poly.type
_entity_poly.pdbx_seq_one_letter_code
_entity_poly.pdbx_strand_id
1 'polypeptide(L)'
;MRTDTPVTIHLKDYQPPAQAIRHVRLKVDLHPTATHITSDIDVEPKTQAPMVLHGEGLQLHAIAIDGKPLPPEGWTHEGGLLTLHRVPDVPFRLHIVQSCNPQANTALSGLYLSNGIYCTQMEAEGFRRFAFFHDRPDVMATYDVRIEAPLSLPVLLSNGNPVRNGIMEGEGRHYAEWHDPHPKPSYLFALVAGDLASVHDS
;
A
#
# COMPACT_ATOMS: atom_id res chain seq x y z
N MET A 1 -19.60 -15.12 2.37
CA MET A 1 -19.38 -16.26 1.45
C MET A 1 -19.50 -15.74 0.04
N ARG A 2 -18.45 -15.88 -0.80
CA ARG A 2 -18.59 -15.61 -2.23
C ARG A 2 -19.53 -16.65 -2.81
N THR A 3 -20.64 -16.22 -3.40
CA THR A 3 -21.66 -17.08 -4.03
C THR A 3 -21.39 -17.28 -5.52
N ASP A 4 -20.35 -16.62 -6.06
CA ASP A 4 -20.05 -16.66 -7.48
C ASP A 4 -19.19 -17.89 -7.81
N THR A 5 -19.53 -18.57 -8.90
CA THR A 5 -18.73 -19.68 -9.44
C THR A 5 -17.34 -19.12 -9.79
N PRO A 6 -16.24 -19.72 -9.28
CA PRO A 6 -14.91 -19.26 -9.59
C PRO A 6 -14.66 -19.24 -11.10
N VAL A 7 -14.17 -18.12 -11.62
CA VAL A 7 -13.76 -18.04 -13.04
C VAL A 7 -12.53 -18.91 -13.22
N THR A 8 -12.58 -19.80 -14.22
CA THR A 8 -11.42 -20.62 -14.57
C THR A 8 -10.34 -19.74 -15.19
N ILE A 9 -9.14 -19.72 -14.58
CA ILE A 9 -7.97 -18.99 -15.09
C ILE A 9 -7.07 -20.02 -15.80
N HIS A 10 -6.72 -19.74 -17.06
CA HIS A 10 -5.84 -20.58 -17.86
C HIS A 10 -4.46 -19.96 -17.98
N LEU A 11 -3.41 -20.76 -17.82
CA LEU A 11 -2.03 -20.31 -17.97
C LEU A 11 -1.74 -19.64 -19.32
N LYS A 12 -2.38 -20.08 -20.38
CA LYS A 12 -2.25 -19.49 -21.73
C LYS A 12 -2.73 -18.04 -21.82
N ASP A 13 -3.58 -17.61 -20.88
CA ASP A 13 -4.14 -16.25 -20.81
C ASP A 13 -3.28 -15.30 -19.95
N TYR A 14 -2.19 -15.83 -19.34
CA TYR A 14 -1.28 -15.01 -18.56
C TYR A 14 -0.58 -13.96 -19.44
N GLN A 15 -0.63 -12.70 -18.96
CA GLN A 15 0.11 -11.60 -19.53
C GLN A 15 0.96 -10.96 -18.43
N PRO A 16 2.28 -10.76 -18.67
CA PRO A 16 3.11 -10.04 -17.72
C PRO A 16 2.63 -8.58 -17.58
N PRO A 17 2.87 -7.93 -16.44
CA PRO A 17 2.52 -6.53 -16.23
C PRO A 17 3.17 -5.63 -17.26
N ALA A 18 2.39 -4.68 -17.81
CA ALA A 18 2.88 -3.69 -18.77
C ALA A 18 3.88 -2.71 -18.14
N GLN A 19 3.82 -2.54 -16.81
CA GLN A 19 4.75 -1.75 -16.02
C GLN A 19 5.33 -2.61 -14.90
N ALA A 20 6.65 -2.52 -14.70
CA ALA A 20 7.31 -3.07 -13.52
C ALA A 20 7.37 -2.01 -12.42
N ILE A 21 7.11 -2.42 -11.18
CA ILE A 21 7.34 -1.60 -10.00
C ILE A 21 8.67 -2.05 -9.38
N ARG A 22 9.57 -1.10 -9.12
CA ARG A 22 10.92 -1.39 -8.61
C ARG A 22 11.04 -1.13 -7.13
N HIS A 23 10.49 -0.02 -6.69
CA HIS A 23 10.59 0.42 -5.32
C HIS A 23 9.34 1.18 -4.91
N VAL A 24 8.93 1.00 -3.67
CA VAL A 24 7.73 1.60 -3.08
C VAL A 24 8.12 2.28 -1.78
N ARG A 25 7.83 3.58 -1.67
CA ARG A 25 7.96 4.33 -0.42
C ARG A 25 6.55 4.61 0.09
N LEU A 26 6.28 4.16 1.30
CA LEU A 26 5.01 4.36 1.97
C LEU A 26 5.20 5.25 3.19
N LYS A 27 4.41 6.31 3.28
CA LYS A 27 4.19 7.02 4.52
C LYS A 27 2.76 6.73 4.99
N VAL A 28 2.64 6.14 6.17
CA VAL A 28 1.37 5.70 6.75
C VAL A 28 1.12 6.51 8.01
N ASP A 29 0.15 7.40 7.97
CA ASP A 29 -0.31 8.19 9.11
C ASP A 29 -1.54 7.51 9.71
N LEU A 30 -1.33 6.77 10.81
CA LEU A 30 -2.35 5.94 11.43
C LEU A 30 -3.40 6.79 12.15
N HIS A 31 -4.65 6.57 11.74
CA HIS A 31 -5.84 7.11 12.38
C HIS A 31 -6.97 6.07 12.27
N PRO A 32 -7.79 5.86 13.33
CA PRO A 32 -8.79 4.79 13.35
C PRO A 32 -9.77 4.82 12.17
N THR A 33 -10.26 6.00 11.82
CA THR A 33 -11.31 6.19 10.82
C THR A 33 -10.82 6.72 9.47
N ALA A 34 -9.58 7.23 9.42
CA ALA A 34 -9.02 7.83 8.21
C ALA A 34 -7.48 7.72 8.22
N THR A 35 -6.96 6.50 8.13
CA THR A 35 -5.52 6.30 7.93
C THR A 35 -5.12 6.82 6.57
N HIS A 36 -4.22 7.82 6.55
CA HIS A 36 -3.68 8.37 5.31
C HIS A 36 -2.43 7.62 4.88
N ILE A 37 -2.37 7.25 3.62
CA ILE A 37 -1.23 6.58 3.01
C ILE A 37 -0.75 7.43 1.82
N THR A 38 0.51 7.85 1.88
CA THR A 38 1.20 8.43 0.74
C THR A 38 2.10 7.36 0.14
N SER A 39 1.95 7.10 -1.15
CA SER A 39 2.74 6.13 -1.90
C SER A 39 3.56 6.85 -2.96
N ASP A 40 4.89 6.70 -2.92
CA ASP A 40 5.80 7.07 -4.00
C ASP A 40 6.34 5.79 -4.63
N ILE A 41 5.97 5.54 -5.89
CA ILE A 41 6.20 4.28 -6.58
C ILE A 41 7.14 4.52 -7.77
N ASP A 42 8.30 3.87 -7.79
CA ASP A 42 9.22 3.91 -8.91
C ASP A 42 8.77 2.89 -9.97
N VAL A 43 8.32 3.37 -11.11
CA VAL A 43 7.70 2.60 -12.19
C VAL A 43 8.64 2.55 -13.40
N GLU A 44 8.81 1.35 -13.95
CA GLU A 44 9.53 1.11 -15.20
C GLU A 44 8.55 0.57 -16.25
N PRO A 45 8.18 1.34 -17.28
CA PRO A 45 7.31 0.85 -18.35
C PRO A 45 7.99 -0.25 -19.14
N LYS A 46 7.26 -1.31 -19.48
CA LYS A 46 7.68 -2.40 -20.35
C LYS A 46 7.04 -2.30 -21.73
N THR A 47 5.81 -1.81 -21.74
CA THR A 47 5.03 -1.55 -22.95
C THR A 47 4.24 -0.27 -22.78
N GLN A 48 3.85 0.35 -23.91
CA GLN A 48 2.93 1.47 -23.91
C GLN A 48 1.49 0.97 -23.72
N ALA A 49 1.05 0.96 -22.47
CA ALA A 49 -0.32 0.61 -22.10
C ALA A 49 -0.78 1.49 -20.95
N PRO A 50 -2.09 1.71 -20.77
CA PRO A 50 -2.63 2.31 -19.55
C PRO A 50 -2.13 1.57 -18.32
N MET A 51 -1.88 2.29 -17.22
CA MET A 51 -1.51 1.67 -15.96
C MET A 51 -2.77 1.45 -15.12
N VAL A 52 -3.02 0.21 -14.74
CA VAL A 52 -4.19 -0.17 -13.94
C VAL A 52 -3.73 -0.60 -12.55
N LEU A 53 -4.22 0.09 -11.52
CA LEU A 53 -3.97 -0.22 -10.13
C LEU A 53 -5.26 -0.71 -9.47
N HIS A 54 -5.15 -1.71 -8.62
CA HIS A 54 -6.27 -2.19 -7.80
C HIS A 54 -6.40 -1.29 -6.56
N GLY A 55 -7.64 -0.98 -6.16
CA GLY A 55 -7.92 -0.21 -4.95
C GLY A 55 -9.37 -0.41 -4.52
N GLU A 56 -9.60 -1.09 -3.40
CA GLU A 56 -10.93 -1.40 -2.88
C GLU A 56 -11.19 -0.66 -1.57
N GLY A 57 -12.28 0.11 -1.52
CA GLY A 57 -12.67 0.85 -0.31
C GLY A 57 -11.72 1.99 0.05
N LEU A 58 -10.88 2.43 -0.88
CA LEU A 58 -9.95 3.53 -0.71
C LEU A 58 -10.57 4.84 -1.20
N GLN A 59 -10.24 5.93 -0.52
CA GLN A 59 -10.51 7.29 -0.99
C GLN A 59 -9.23 7.86 -1.60
N LEU A 60 -9.28 8.21 -2.89
CA LEU A 60 -8.20 8.90 -3.58
C LEU A 60 -8.26 10.40 -3.27
N HIS A 61 -7.14 11.00 -2.87
CA HIS A 61 -7.02 12.43 -2.56
C HIS A 61 -6.18 13.17 -3.59
N ALA A 62 -5.07 12.56 -4.02
CA ALA A 62 -4.19 13.16 -5.02
C ALA A 62 -3.44 12.09 -5.82
N ILE A 63 -3.11 12.43 -7.07
CA ILE A 63 -2.28 11.62 -7.93
C ILE A 63 -1.39 12.54 -8.78
N ALA A 64 -0.11 12.18 -8.89
CA ALA A 64 0.87 12.92 -9.68
C ALA A 64 1.89 11.98 -10.32
N ILE A 65 2.45 12.39 -11.46
CA ILE A 65 3.60 11.74 -12.11
C ILE A 65 4.75 12.75 -12.14
N ASP A 66 5.92 12.34 -11.61
CA ASP A 66 7.13 13.18 -11.52
C ASP A 66 6.85 14.56 -10.90
N GLY A 67 6.03 14.58 -9.83
CA GLY A 67 5.63 15.79 -9.13
C GLY A 67 4.58 16.66 -9.86
N LYS A 68 4.10 16.25 -11.04
CA LYS A 68 3.06 16.97 -11.78
C LYS A 68 1.71 16.32 -11.53
N PRO A 69 0.74 17.03 -10.93
CA PRO A 69 -0.62 16.52 -10.72
C PRO A 69 -1.26 16.04 -12.03
N LEU A 70 -1.89 14.87 -11.99
CA LEU A 70 -2.68 14.37 -13.11
C LEU A 70 -4.05 15.06 -13.12
N PRO A 71 -4.45 15.62 -14.26
CA PRO A 71 -5.78 16.21 -14.39
C PRO A 71 -6.86 15.12 -14.37
N PRO A 72 -8.13 15.47 -14.02
CA PRO A 72 -9.23 14.50 -13.88
C PRO A 72 -9.45 13.61 -15.12
N GLU A 73 -9.22 14.15 -16.32
CA GLU A 73 -9.32 13.41 -17.58
C GLU A 73 -8.17 12.42 -17.82
N GLY A 74 -7.11 12.48 -17.04
CA GLY A 74 -5.93 11.62 -17.15
C GLY A 74 -6.12 10.24 -16.52
N TRP A 75 -7.18 10.05 -15.74
CA TRP A 75 -7.43 8.80 -15.01
C TRP A 75 -8.93 8.54 -14.79
N THR A 76 -9.26 7.30 -14.46
CA THR A 76 -10.60 6.89 -13.97
C THR A 76 -10.45 6.02 -12.75
N HIS A 77 -11.42 6.11 -11.82
CA HIS A 77 -11.48 5.21 -10.66
C HIS A 77 -12.88 4.61 -10.59
N GLU A 78 -13.02 3.37 -11.05
CA GLU A 78 -14.28 2.65 -11.12
C GLU A 78 -14.09 1.16 -10.83
N GLY A 79 -15.06 0.53 -10.16
CA GLY A 79 -15.06 -0.91 -9.93
C GLY A 79 -13.86 -1.44 -9.14
N GLY A 80 -13.22 -0.60 -8.30
CA GLY A 80 -12.02 -1.00 -7.57
C GLY A 80 -10.73 -0.93 -8.41
N LEU A 81 -10.78 -0.27 -9.57
CA LEU A 81 -9.64 -0.05 -10.44
C LEU A 81 -9.38 1.44 -10.63
N LEU A 82 -8.14 1.86 -10.40
CA LEU A 82 -7.63 3.18 -10.76
C LEU A 82 -6.82 3.01 -12.05
N THR A 83 -7.34 3.56 -13.16
CA THR A 83 -6.71 3.47 -14.47
C THR A 83 -6.11 4.80 -14.86
N LEU A 84 -4.80 4.86 -15.05
CA LEU A 84 -4.09 5.99 -15.64
C LEU A 84 -4.08 5.79 -17.15
N HIS A 85 -4.78 6.66 -17.89
CA HIS A 85 -5.00 6.48 -19.34
C HIS A 85 -3.71 6.58 -20.14
N ARG A 86 -2.77 7.40 -19.68
CA ARG A 86 -1.44 7.58 -20.28
C ARG A 86 -0.39 7.68 -19.20
N VAL A 87 0.70 6.97 -19.36
CA VAL A 87 1.89 7.04 -18.54
C VAL A 87 3.11 7.30 -19.43
N PRO A 88 4.22 7.87 -18.89
CA PRO A 88 5.46 8.02 -19.64
C PRO A 88 5.96 6.69 -20.18
N ASP A 89 6.70 6.74 -21.29
CA ASP A 89 7.40 5.60 -21.91
C ASP A 89 8.84 5.42 -21.38
N VAL A 90 9.22 6.22 -20.41
CA VAL A 90 10.48 6.18 -19.65
C VAL A 90 10.20 5.95 -18.17
N PRO A 91 11.17 5.51 -17.37
CA PRO A 91 10.99 5.36 -15.93
C PRO A 91 10.46 6.65 -15.28
N PHE A 92 9.48 6.54 -14.39
CA PHE A 92 8.84 7.67 -13.73
C PHE A 92 8.48 7.34 -12.28
N ARG A 93 8.19 8.37 -11.51
CA ARG A 93 7.66 8.24 -10.15
C ARG A 93 6.17 8.57 -10.12
N LEU A 94 5.38 7.60 -9.68
CA LEU A 94 3.96 7.77 -9.42
C LEU A 94 3.77 8.10 -7.93
N HIS A 95 3.13 9.24 -7.67
CA HIS A 95 2.76 9.70 -6.34
C HIS A 95 1.26 9.60 -6.16
N ILE A 96 0.79 8.92 -5.10
CA ILE A 96 -0.62 8.77 -4.78
C ILE A 96 -0.83 9.09 -3.30
N VAL A 97 -1.81 9.94 -2.99
CA VAL A 97 -2.31 10.16 -1.64
C VAL A 97 -3.70 9.56 -1.54
N GLN A 98 -3.88 8.63 -0.62
CA GLN A 98 -5.12 7.92 -0.40
C GLN A 98 -5.40 7.73 1.09
N SER A 99 -6.62 7.31 1.43
CA SER A 99 -6.96 6.91 2.80
C SER A 99 -7.86 5.67 2.82
N CYS A 100 -7.79 4.95 3.94
CA CYS A 100 -8.69 3.85 4.28
C CYS A 100 -9.25 4.05 5.69
N ASN A 101 -10.28 3.26 6.05
CA ASN A 101 -10.92 3.28 7.37
C ASN A 101 -10.71 1.93 8.07
N PRO A 102 -9.63 1.79 8.88
CA PRO A 102 -9.34 0.54 9.58
C PRO A 102 -10.42 0.11 10.58
N GLN A 103 -11.06 1.07 11.24
CA GLN A 103 -12.11 0.79 12.23
C GLN A 103 -13.37 0.20 11.59
N ALA A 104 -13.73 0.63 10.38
CA ALA A 104 -14.88 0.11 9.66
C ALA A 104 -14.57 -1.17 8.86
N ASN A 105 -13.31 -1.59 8.82
CA ASN A 105 -12.88 -2.77 8.06
C ASN A 105 -13.21 -4.06 8.82
N THR A 106 -14.40 -4.61 8.58
CA THR A 106 -14.87 -5.88 9.14
C THR A 106 -14.49 -7.09 8.27
N ALA A 107 -13.97 -6.87 7.07
CA ALA A 107 -13.52 -7.94 6.18
C ALA A 107 -12.22 -8.59 6.65
N LEU A 108 -11.48 -7.93 7.58
CA LEU A 108 -10.18 -8.36 8.09
C LEU A 108 -9.18 -8.64 6.95
N SER A 109 -9.22 -7.80 5.92
CA SER A 109 -8.36 -7.85 4.74
C SER A 109 -7.85 -6.44 4.46
N GLY A 110 -6.55 -6.26 4.19
CA GLY A 110 -5.89 -4.97 4.19
C GLY A 110 -5.54 -4.52 5.61
N LEU A 111 -5.61 -3.23 5.88
CA LEU A 111 -5.39 -2.65 7.22
C LEU A 111 -6.72 -2.60 7.99
N TYR A 112 -6.73 -3.14 9.21
CA TYR A 112 -7.89 -3.13 10.11
C TYR A 112 -7.47 -2.86 11.55
N LEU A 113 -8.43 -2.49 12.38
CA LEU A 113 -8.25 -2.24 13.80
C LEU A 113 -8.92 -3.37 14.60
N SER A 114 -8.16 -4.04 15.46
CA SER A 114 -8.64 -5.10 16.36
C SER A 114 -8.18 -4.83 17.78
N ASN A 115 -9.12 -4.61 18.71
CA ASN A 115 -8.83 -4.32 20.12
C ASN A 115 -7.77 -3.22 20.35
N GLY A 116 -7.81 -2.15 19.54
CA GLY A 116 -6.85 -1.05 19.64
C GLY A 116 -5.51 -1.29 18.93
N ILE A 117 -5.31 -2.47 18.35
CA ILE A 117 -4.11 -2.82 17.58
C ILE A 117 -4.43 -2.71 16.09
N TYR A 118 -3.60 -2.00 15.34
CA TYR A 118 -3.63 -2.00 13.89
C TYR A 118 -2.93 -3.26 13.37
N CYS A 119 -3.64 -3.99 12.55
CA CYS A 119 -3.15 -5.22 11.93
C CYS A 119 -3.32 -5.16 10.41
N THR A 120 -2.46 -5.87 9.70
CA THR A 120 -2.61 -6.08 8.26
C THR A 120 -2.81 -7.54 7.94
N GLN A 121 -3.73 -7.82 7.00
CA GLN A 121 -3.85 -9.10 6.32
C GLN A 121 -3.84 -8.85 4.82
N MET A 122 -2.71 -9.13 4.18
CA MET A 122 -2.51 -8.81 2.75
C MET A 122 -2.68 -10.01 1.83
N GLU A 123 -2.48 -11.22 2.31
CA GLU A 123 -2.70 -12.43 1.53
C GLU A 123 -4.20 -12.75 1.38
N ALA A 124 -4.67 -13.04 0.16
CA ALA A 124 -3.94 -13.05 -1.11
C ALA A 124 -4.03 -11.69 -1.84
N GLU A 125 -5.07 -10.89 -1.63
CA GLU A 125 -5.40 -9.65 -2.36
C GLU A 125 -5.79 -8.52 -1.41
N GLY A 126 -5.20 -8.48 -0.21
CA GLY A 126 -5.51 -7.48 0.82
C GLY A 126 -4.81 -6.14 0.61
N PHE A 127 -3.69 -6.10 -0.11
CA PHE A 127 -2.93 -4.86 -0.28
C PHE A 127 -3.75 -3.78 -1.01
N ARG A 128 -4.61 -4.17 -1.93
CA ARG A 128 -5.55 -3.26 -2.64
C ARG A 128 -6.57 -2.57 -1.72
N ARG A 129 -6.75 -3.04 -0.48
CA ARG A 129 -7.58 -2.42 0.55
C ARG A 129 -6.78 -1.50 1.49
N PHE A 130 -5.47 -1.43 1.25
CA PHE A 130 -4.55 -0.57 1.98
C PHE A 130 -4.04 0.57 1.11
N ALA A 131 -3.56 0.26 -0.10
CA ALA A 131 -3.05 1.25 -1.04
C ALA A 131 -3.36 0.85 -2.49
N PHE A 132 -3.54 1.88 -3.37
CA PHE A 132 -3.62 1.63 -4.81
C PHE A 132 -2.31 1.01 -5.31
N PHE A 133 -2.39 -0.16 -5.90
CA PHE A 133 -1.21 -0.90 -6.32
C PHE A 133 -1.48 -1.88 -7.47
N HIS A 134 -0.45 -2.27 -8.19
CA HIS A 134 -0.46 -3.45 -9.05
C HIS A 134 -0.45 -4.70 -8.14
N ASP A 135 -1.60 -5.00 -7.53
CA ASP A 135 -1.72 -6.05 -6.49
C ASP A 135 -1.79 -7.44 -7.12
N ARG A 136 -0.62 -7.90 -7.56
CA ARG A 136 -0.39 -9.17 -8.27
C ARG A 136 0.85 -9.86 -7.71
N PRO A 137 0.88 -11.20 -7.62
CA PRO A 137 2.02 -11.94 -7.08
C PRO A 137 3.28 -11.88 -7.94
N ASP A 138 3.17 -11.51 -9.22
CA ASP A 138 4.27 -11.36 -10.17
C ASP A 138 4.87 -9.93 -10.20
N VAL A 139 4.35 -9.01 -9.40
CA VAL A 139 4.88 -7.65 -9.22
C VAL A 139 5.73 -7.61 -7.96
N MET A 140 7.05 -7.60 -8.15
CA MET A 140 8.06 -7.68 -7.09
C MET A 140 8.73 -6.33 -6.90
N ALA A 141 8.67 -5.78 -5.69
CA ALA A 141 9.26 -4.49 -5.33
C ALA A 141 9.97 -4.53 -3.99
N THR A 142 10.92 -3.61 -3.78
CA THR A 142 11.48 -3.29 -2.46
C THR A 142 10.64 -2.20 -1.79
N TYR A 143 10.71 -2.11 -0.44
CA TYR A 143 9.84 -1.20 0.30
C TYR A 143 10.63 -0.37 1.33
N ASP A 144 10.34 0.93 1.36
CA ASP A 144 10.62 1.81 2.49
C ASP A 144 9.28 2.20 3.13
N VAL A 145 9.17 2.06 4.44
CA VAL A 145 7.92 2.31 5.15
C VAL A 145 8.17 3.24 6.32
N ARG A 146 7.48 4.36 6.35
CA ARG A 146 7.39 5.25 7.52
C ARG A 146 5.99 5.15 8.11
N ILE A 147 5.90 4.76 9.36
CA ILE A 147 4.66 4.69 10.13
C ILE A 147 4.66 5.83 11.13
N GLU A 148 3.61 6.65 11.12
CA GLU A 148 3.38 7.71 12.08
C GLU A 148 2.14 7.38 12.92
N ALA A 149 2.21 7.51 14.25
CA ALA A 149 1.13 7.13 15.15
C ALA A 149 1.12 7.97 16.44
N PRO A 150 -0.01 8.04 17.16
CA PRO A 150 -0.05 8.56 18.51
C PRO A 150 0.90 7.81 19.46
N LEU A 151 1.44 8.49 20.47
CA LEU A 151 2.31 7.89 21.50
C LEU A 151 1.64 6.75 22.28
N SER A 152 0.31 6.66 22.26
CA SER A 152 -0.45 5.55 22.84
C SER A 152 -0.30 4.22 22.11
N LEU A 153 0.32 4.21 20.92
CA LEU A 153 0.67 3.01 20.16
C LEU A 153 2.21 2.85 20.16
N PRO A 154 2.83 2.36 21.24
CA PRO A 154 4.27 2.45 21.43
C PRO A 154 5.10 1.61 20.46
N VAL A 155 4.50 0.58 19.84
CA VAL A 155 5.17 -0.34 18.93
C VAL A 155 4.66 -0.11 17.50
N LEU A 156 5.59 0.16 16.56
CA LEU A 156 5.32 0.35 15.13
C LEU A 156 6.23 -0.58 14.33
N LEU A 157 5.68 -1.61 13.73
CA LEU A 157 6.43 -2.65 13.02
C LEU A 157 6.05 -2.72 11.55
N SER A 158 7.04 -3.01 10.71
CA SER A 158 6.84 -3.40 9.31
C SER A 158 7.88 -4.45 8.90
N ASN A 159 7.85 -4.86 7.63
CA ASN A 159 8.85 -5.77 7.07
C ASN A 159 10.24 -5.13 7.01
N GLY A 160 11.26 -5.99 6.99
CA GLY A 160 12.64 -5.60 6.76
C GLY A 160 13.36 -5.15 8.04
N ASN A 161 14.29 -4.22 7.90
CA ASN A 161 15.16 -3.76 8.97
C ASN A 161 14.71 -2.40 9.49
N PRO A 162 14.75 -2.15 10.82
CA PRO A 162 14.50 -0.84 11.36
C PRO A 162 15.62 0.14 10.95
N VAL A 163 15.25 1.31 10.47
CA VAL A 163 16.19 2.36 10.04
C VAL A 163 16.34 3.42 11.12
N ARG A 164 15.23 4.00 11.53
CA ARG A 164 15.17 5.01 12.60
C ARG A 164 13.76 5.12 13.17
N ASN A 165 13.70 5.70 14.35
CA ASN A 165 12.46 6.10 14.98
C ASN A 165 12.65 7.43 15.71
N GLY A 166 11.56 8.06 16.13
CA GLY A 166 11.65 9.32 16.89
C GLY A 166 10.29 9.88 17.24
N ILE A 167 10.31 10.88 18.11
CA ILE A 167 9.14 11.64 18.52
C ILE A 167 8.94 12.80 17.55
N MET A 168 7.70 13.08 17.18
CA MET A 168 7.30 14.25 16.41
C MET A 168 6.98 15.38 17.42
N GLU A 169 7.86 16.37 17.48
CA GLU A 169 7.77 17.43 18.50
C GLU A 169 6.45 18.22 18.38
N GLY A 170 5.77 18.42 19.52
CA GLY A 170 4.55 19.20 19.60
C GLY A 170 3.27 18.49 19.11
N GLU A 171 3.38 17.29 18.54
CA GLU A 171 2.24 16.61 17.93
C GLU A 171 1.65 15.47 18.79
N GLY A 172 2.32 15.08 19.89
CA GLY A 172 1.92 13.90 20.68
C GLY A 172 1.99 12.59 19.89
N ARG A 173 2.84 12.56 18.86
CA ARG A 173 3.01 11.46 17.91
C ARG A 173 4.47 11.04 17.82
N HIS A 174 4.69 9.87 17.28
CA HIS A 174 6.02 9.35 16.97
C HIS A 174 6.00 8.59 15.64
N TYR A 175 7.18 8.20 15.19
CA TYR A 175 7.33 7.44 13.95
C TYR A 175 8.36 6.34 14.07
N ALA A 176 8.24 5.35 13.20
CA ALA A 176 9.28 4.36 12.90
C ALA A 176 9.44 4.22 11.38
N GLU A 177 10.68 4.03 10.94
CA GLU A 177 11.03 3.80 9.54
C GLU A 177 11.70 2.44 9.37
N TRP A 178 11.27 1.75 8.31
CA TRP A 178 11.67 0.39 7.97
C TRP A 178 12.14 0.34 6.53
N HIS A 179 13.17 -0.44 6.27
CA HIS A 179 13.69 -0.71 4.94
C HIS A 179 13.69 -2.21 4.66
N ASP A 180 12.95 -2.64 3.65
CA ASP A 180 12.97 -4.01 3.17
C ASP A 180 13.66 -4.08 1.79
N PRO A 181 14.94 -4.53 1.75
CA PRO A 181 15.75 -4.54 0.56
C PRO A 181 15.43 -5.70 -0.40
N HIS A 182 14.60 -6.65 0.03
CA HIS A 182 14.31 -7.84 -0.75
C HIS A 182 13.03 -7.66 -1.57
N PRO A 183 13.13 -7.72 -2.92
CA PRO A 183 11.94 -7.64 -3.76
C PRO A 183 10.92 -8.72 -3.38
N LYS A 184 9.71 -8.29 -3.06
CA LYS A 184 8.61 -9.18 -2.70
C LYS A 184 7.28 -8.71 -3.30
N PRO A 185 6.31 -9.61 -3.51
CA PRO A 185 4.96 -9.22 -3.89
C PRO A 185 4.23 -8.54 -2.73
N SER A 186 3.22 -7.76 -3.08
CA SER A 186 2.41 -6.97 -2.15
C SER A 186 1.72 -7.81 -1.07
N TYR A 187 1.37 -9.05 -1.34
CA TYR A 187 0.69 -9.92 -0.36
C TYR A 187 1.58 -10.31 0.84
N LEU A 188 2.92 -10.11 0.74
CA LEU A 188 3.86 -10.32 1.85
C LEU A 188 4.11 -9.06 2.68
N PHE A 189 3.51 -7.94 2.30
CA PHE A 189 3.60 -6.71 3.09
C PHE A 189 2.93 -6.89 4.45
N ALA A 190 3.57 -6.40 5.51
CA ALA A 190 3.01 -6.39 6.85
C ALA A 190 3.27 -5.06 7.57
N LEU A 191 2.28 -4.61 8.32
CA LEU A 191 2.34 -3.49 9.25
C LEU A 191 1.52 -3.86 10.49
N VAL A 192 2.10 -3.63 11.67
CA VAL A 192 1.43 -3.79 12.95
C VAL A 192 1.76 -2.59 13.83
N ALA A 193 0.76 -2.02 14.51
CA ALA A 193 0.98 -0.92 15.44
C ALA A 193 0.04 -1.06 16.66
N GLY A 194 0.60 -0.91 17.86
CA GLY A 194 -0.19 -1.06 19.08
C GLY A 194 0.66 -1.13 20.35
N ASP A 195 -0.02 -1.36 21.45
CA ASP A 195 0.62 -1.74 22.72
C ASP A 195 0.79 -3.26 22.73
N LEU A 196 1.99 -3.72 22.34
CA LEU A 196 2.32 -5.12 22.15
C LEU A 196 3.25 -5.62 23.23
N ALA A 197 2.98 -6.80 23.76
CA ALA A 197 3.92 -7.52 24.61
C ALA A 197 5.04 -8.15 23.78
N SER A 198 6.25 -8.21 24.33
CA SER A 198 7.39 -8.87 23.70
C SER A 198 7.81 -10.12 24.48
N VAL A 199 8.21 -11.15 23.74
CA VAL A 199 8.90 -12.34 24.29
C VAL A 199 10.28 -12.36 23.67
N HIS A 200 11.31 -12.39 24.53
CA HIS A 200 12.70 -12.53 24.09
C HIS A 200 13.10 -14.00 24.19
N ASP A 201 13.61 -14.55 23.10
CA ASP A 201 14.18 -15.87 23.03
C ASP A 201 15.67 -15.76 22.66
N SER A 202 16.51 -16.67 23.16
CA SER A 202 17.97 -16.66 23.00
C SER A 202 18.49 -17.99 22.48
#